data_4bc60b1e49aef21643733f6aac2b11fb
#
_entry.id   4bc60b1e49aef21643733f6aac2b11fb
#
_cell.length_a   1.000
_cell.length_b   1.000
_cell.length_c   1.000
_cell.angle_alpha   90.00
_cell.angle_beta   90.00
_cell.angle_gamma   90.00
#
_symmetry.space_group_name_H-M   'P 1'
#
loop_
_entity.id
_entity.type
_entity.pdbx_description
1 polymer ?
#
loop_
_entity_poly.entity_id
_entity_poly.type
_entity_poly.pdbx_seq_one_letter_code
_entity_poly.pdbx_strand_id
1 'polypeptide(L)' 'MEKGLQYRRTDRAIMNAFIKLVNQGSFEKLTVQEILDEALVSRNTFYAHYRDKYD' A
#
# COMPACT_ATOMS: atom_id res chain seq x y z
N MET A 1 20.66 2.37 6.98
CA MET A 1 20.29 2.50 6.80
C MET A 1 19.80 2.31 5.93
N GLU A 2 19.80 1.93 5.50
CA GLU A 2 19.42 1.80 4.79
C GLU A 2 18.29 1.34 4.32
N LYS A 3 17.82 0.81 4.71
CA LYS A 3 16.50 0.58 4.53
C LYS A 3 15.68 1.82 4.67
N GLY A 4 16.26 2.83 5.18
CA GLY A 4 15.54 3.99 5.61
C GLY A 4 14.77 4.72 4.54
N LEU A 5 15.45 5.26 3.56
CA LEU A 5 14.83 6.15 2.60
C LEU A 5 13.89 5.42 1.64
N GLN A 6 14.38 4.33 1.06
CA GLN A 6 13.58 3.61 0.09
C GLN A 6 12.37 2.95 0.76
N TYR A 7 12.54 2.45 1.97
CA TYR A 7 11.44 1.88 2.71
C TYR A 7 10.35 2.92 2.95
N ARG A 8 10.75 4.13 3.31
CA ARG A 8 9.80 5.21 3.57
C ARG A 8 9.04 5.62 2.31
N ARG A 9 9.73 5.65 1.17
CA ARG A 9 9.09 6.00 -0.09
C ARG A 9 8.03 4.99 -0.47
N THR A 10 8.37 3.71 -0.31
CA THR A 10 7.43 2.64 -0.63
C THR A 10 6.24 2.68 0.33
N ASP A 11 6.53 2.87 1.62
CA ASP A 11 5.46 2.94 2.61
C ASP A 11 4.52 4.11 2.32
N ARG A 12 5.09 5.24 1.94
CA ARG A 12 4.27 6.40 1.62
C ARG A 12 3.42 6.16 0.37
N ALA A 13 3.99 5.49 -0.63
CA ALA A 13 3.24 5.18 -1.84
C ALA A 13 2.05 4.29 -1.51
N ILE A 14 2.26 3.29 -0.67
CA ILE A 14 1.19 2.39 -0.27
C ILE A 14 0.14 3.15 0.53
N MET A 15 0.58 3.98 1.45
CA MET A 15 -0.34 4.77 2.27
C MET A 15 -1.18 5.71 1.41
N ASN A 16 -0.56 6.39 0.46
CA ASN A 16 -1.27 7.30 -0.42
C ASN A 16 -2.28 6.56 -1.29
N ALA A 17 -1.89 5.39 -1.79
CA ALA A 17 -2.79 4.57 -2.60
C ALA A 17 -3.99 4.13 -1.77
N PHE A 18 -3.74 3.72 -0.54
CA PHE A 18 -4.80 3.29 0.36
C PHE A 18 -5.79 4.42 0.61
N ILE A 19 -5.28 5.59 0.95
CA ILE A 19 -6.14 6.74 1.23
C ILE A 19 -6.97 7.11 0.00
N LYS A 20 -6.33 7.13 -1.17
CA LYS A 20 -7.01 7.47 -2.40
C LYS A 20 -8.15 6.51 -2.69
N LEU A 21 -7.88 5.22 -2.56
CA LEU A 21 -8.88 4.21 -2.87
C LEU A 21 -10.03 4.21 -1.87
N VAL A 22 -9.73 4.45 -0.61
CA VAL A 22 -10.77 4.55 0.41
C VAL A 22 -11.69 5.73 0.12
N ASN A 23 -11.11 6.84 -0.32
CA ASN A 23 -11.90 8.03 -0.64
C ASN A 23 -12.76 7.83 -1.88
N GLN A 24 -12.36 6.93 -2.77
CA GLN A 24 -13.12 6.67 -3.99
C GLN A 24 -14.22 5.65 -3.79
N GLY A 25 -14.17 4.90 -2.71
CA GLY A 25 -15.15 3.87 -2.48
C GLY A 25 -15.14 3.37 -1.06
N SER A 26 -15.70 2.19 -0.86
CA SER A 26 -15.84 1.60 0.46
C SER A 26 -14.59 0.83 0.84
N PHE A 27 -14.14 1.00 2.09
CA PHE A 27 -13.03 0.23 2.61
C PHE A 27 -13.33 -1.27 2.54
N GLU A 28 -14.58 -1.63 2.75
CA GLU A 28 -14.98 -3.04 2.74
C GLU A 28 -14.77 -3.70 1.38
N LYS A 29 -14.88 -2.92 0.31
CA LYS A 29 -14.72 -3.45 -1.04
C LYS A 29 -13.29 -3.37 -1.54
N LEU A 30 -12.43 -2.73 -0.78
CA LEU A 30 -11.04 -2.54 -1.19
C LEU A 30 -10.28 -3.86 -1.11
N THR A 31 -9.52 -4.16 -2.15
CA THR A 31 -8.69 -5.36 -2.18
C THR A 31 -7.22 -4.99 -2.18
N VAL A 32 -6.39 -5.95 -1.74
CA VAL A 32 -4.94 -5.74 -1.76
C VAL A 32 -4.45 -5.49 -3.18
N GLN A 33 -5.03 -6.21 -4.15
CA GLN A 33 -4.59 -6.03 -5.54
C GLN A 33 -4.80 -4.60 -6.01
N GLU A 34 -5.90 -3.97 -5.60
CA GLU A 34 -6.14 -2.58 -5.98
C GLU A 34 -5.09 -1.65 -5.39
N ILE A 35 -4.67 -1.93 -4.16
CA ILE A 35 -3.62 -1.14 -3.53
C ILE A 35 -2.31 -1.30 -4.27
N LEU A 36 -1.98 -2.54 -4.65
CA LEU A 36 -0.74 -2.82 -5.37
C LEU A 36 -0.72 -2.08 -6.72
N ASP A 37 -1.84 -2.13 -7.43
CA ASP A 37 -1.92 -1.49 -8.73
C ASP A 37 -1.79 0.04 -8.62
N GLU A 38 -2.43 0.61 -7.62
CA GLU A 38 -2.40 2.06 -7.44
C GLU A 38 -1.02 2.51 -6.99
N ALA A 39 -0.39 1.77 -6.09
CA ALA A 39 0.92 2.15 -5.55
C ALA A 39 2.08 1.73 -6.46
N LEU A 40 1.80 0.88 -7.44
CA LEU A 40 2.81 0.38 -8.37
C LEU A 40 3.91 -0.38 -7.65
N VAL A 41 3.52 -1.22 -6.72
CA VAL A 41 4.47 -2.06 -5.98
C VAL A 41 4.13 -3.52 -6.16
N SER A 42 5.11 -4.38 -5.93
CA SER A 42 4.90 -5.82 -6.03
C SER A 42 4.21 -6.33 -4.76
N ARG A 43 3.60 -7.51 -4.89
CA ARG A 43 2.95 -8.13 -3.75
C ARG A 43 3.95 -8.41 -2.63
N ASN A 44 5.15 -8.86 -2.99
CA ASN A 44 6.18 -9.11 -1.98
C ASN A 44 6.54 -7.85 -1.22
N THR A 45 6.65 -6.75 -1.94
CA THR A 45 6.97 -5.47 -1.31
C THR A 45 5.87 -5.05 -0.35
N PHE A 46 4.62 -5.22 -0.77
CA PHE A 46 3.49 -4.86 0.07
C PHE A 46 3.52 -5.65 1.38
N TYR A 47 3.71 -6.96 1.28
CA TYR A 47 3.68 -7.79 2.48
C TYR A 47 4.91 -7.64 3.36
N ALA A 48 5.95 -6.96 2.86
CA ALA A 48 7.07 -6.59 3.71
C ALA A 48 6.69 -5.44 4.63
N HIS A 49 5.65 -4.67 4.27
CA HIS A 49 5.19 -3.54 5.05
C HIS A 49 3.93 -3.85 5.84
N TYR A 50 3.02 -4.60 5.25
CA TYR A 50 1.71 -4.87 5.84
C TYR A 50 1.33 -6.32 5.65
N ARG A 51 0.47 -6.82 6.52
CA ARG A 51 -0.04 -8.18 6.37
C ARG A 51 -1.22 -8.23 5.41
N ASP A 52 -2.10 -7.25 5.53
CA ASP A 52 -3.22 -7.11 4.62
C ASP A 52 -3.76 -5.70 4.76
N LYS A 53 -4.93 -5.45 4.17
CA LYS A 53 -5.46 -4.09 4.13
C LYS A 53 -5.83 -3.54 5.51
N TYR A 54 -5.90 -4.39 6.51
CA TYR A 54 -6.24 -3.95 7.86
C TYR A 54 -5.02 -3.58 8.69
N ASP A 55 -3.85 -3.82 8.14
CA ASP A 55 -2.63 -3.41 8.80
C ASP A 55 -2.33 -1.95 8.45
#